data_9ad52fd6147f7f76f47801e091694b21
#
_entry.id   9ad52fd6147f7f76f47801e091694b21
#
_cell.length_a   1.000
_cell.length_b   1.000
_cell.length_c   1.000
_cell.angle_alpha   90.00
_cell.angle_beta   90.00
_cell.angle_gamma   90.00
#
_symmetry.space_group_name_H-M   'P 1'
#
loop_
_entity.id
_entity.type
_entity.pdbx_description
1 polymer ?
#
loop_
_entity_poly.entity_id
_entity_poly.type
_entity_poly.pdbx_seq_one_letter_code
_entity_poly.pdbx_strand_id
1 'polypeptide(L)' 'METAAAPADIAAAAETAVSAADKAVAEQAVGELLFTAAALARQAGVDPEQALQKRNAAFLAEHAGRAENQES' A
#
# COMPACT_ATOMS: atom_id res chain seq x y z
N MET A 1 -1.18 -11.53 22.55
CA MET A 1 -1.39 -12.15 21.62
C MET A 1 -1.11 -11.40 20.48
N GLU A 2 -0.78 -11.71 19.54
CA GLU A 2 -0.50 -11.00 18.58
C GLU A 2 -1.40 -11.26 17.56
N THR A 3 -1.70 -10.45 16.80
CA THR A 3 -2.64 -10.58 15.80
C THR A 3 -1.93 -10.74 14.51
N ALA A 4 -2.19 -11.76 13.83
CA ALA A 4 -1.59 -11.98 12.54
C ALA A 4 -2.35 -11.20 11.51
N ALA A 5 -1.64 -10.51 10.67
CA ALA A 5 -2.28 -9.79 9.58
C ALA A 5 -2.71 -10.80 8.53
N ALA A 6 -3.84 -10.56 7.90
CA ALA A 6 -4.37 -11.47 6.90
C ALA A 6 -4.68 -10.70 5.62
N PRO A 7 -4.60 -11.36 4.49
CA PRO A 7 -4.94 -10.69 3.23
C PRO A 7 -6.35 -10.13 3.22
N ALA A 8 -7.27 -10.77 3.92
CA ALA A 8 -8.64 -10.27 3.96
C ALA A 8 -8.71 -8.92 4.64
N ASP A 9 -7.84 -8.66 5.60
CA ASP A 9 -7.81 -7.37 6.28
C ASP A 9 -7.38 -6.27 5.33
N ILE A 10 -6.44 -6.57 4.46
CA ILE A 10 -5.99 -5.59 3.49
C ILE A 10 -7.09 -5.32 2.48
N ALA A 11 -7.78 -6.35 2.04
CA ALA A 11 -8.84 -6.17 1.07
C ALA A 11 -9.97 -5.32 1.65
N ALA A 12 -10.32 -5.57 2.90
CA ALA A 12 -11.38 -4.81 3.53
C ALA A 12 -11.00 -3.34 3.69
N ALA A 13 -9.76 -3.09 4.10
CA ALA A 13 -9.31 -1.72 4.27
C ALA A 13 -9.24 -1.00 2.92
N ALA A 14 -8.84 -1.72 1.88
CA ALA A 14 -8.76 -1.13 0.56
C ALA A 14 -10.14 -0.78 0.04
N GLU A 15 -11.12 -1.64 0.27
CA GLU A 15 -12.46 -1.35 -0.16
C GLU A 15 -13.02 -0.14 0.56
N THR A 16 -12.77 -0.04 1.84
CA THR A 16 -13.24 1.10 2.60
C THR A 16 -12.60 2.38 2.08
N ALA A 17 -11.32 2.34 1.77
CA ALA A 17 -10.64 3.54 1.28
C ALA A 17 -11.23 3.99 -0.05
N VAL A 18 -11.53 3.04 -0.92
CA VAL A 18 -12.06 3.38 -2.23
C VAL A 18 -13.46 3.92 -2.15
N SER A 19 -14.28 3.36 -1.26
CA SER A 19 -15.68 3.76 -1.21
C SER A 19 -15.95 4.90 -0.25
N ALA A 20 -14.95 5.37 0.49
CA ALA A 20 -15.18 6.42 1.47
C ALA A 20 -15.49 7.73 0.78
N ALA A 21 -16.56 8.37 1.23
CA ALA A 21 -16.91 9.65 0.68
C ALA A 21 -16.23 10.77 1.45
N ASP A 22 -15.79 10.50 2.67
CA ASP A 22 -15.19 11.49 3.53
C ASP A 22 -13.70 11.30 3.52
N LYS A 23 -12.94 12.35 3.29
CA LYS A 23 -11.51 12.28 3.24
C LYS A 23 -10.91 11.77 4.54
N ALA A 24 -11.49 12.15 5.66
CA ALA A 24 -10.97 11.69 6.95
C ALA A 24 -11.14 10.19 7.10
N VAL A 25 -12.25 9.66 6.63
CA VAL A 25 -12.48 8.23 6.68
C VAL A 25 -11.51 7.51 5.74
N ALA A 26 -11.30 8.09 4.56
CA ALA A 26 -10.38 7.50 3.61
C ALA A 26 -8.96 7.49 4.17
N GLU A 27 -8.57 8.56 4.84
CA GLU A 27 -7.24 8.63 5.41
C GLU A 27 -7.04 7.56 6.47
N GLN A 28 -8.05 7.36 7.30
CA GLN A 28 -7.97 6.35 8.33
C GLN A 28 -7.89 4.97 7.70
N ALA A 29 -8.67 4.71 6.66
CA ALA A 29 -8.67 3.42 6.00
C ALA A 29 -7.32 3.15 5.33
N VAL A 30 -6.72 4.16 4.74
CA VAL A 30 -5.41 4.00 4.14
C VAL A 30 -4.37 3.72 5.21
N GLY A 31 -4.48 4.39 6.37
CA GLY A 31 -3.58 4.12 7.47
C GLY A 31 -3.68 2.67 7.93
N GLU A 32 -4.89 2.15 8.03
CA GLU A 32 -5.08 0.77 8.41
C GLU A 32 -4.48 -0.16 7.37
N LEU A 33 -4.66 0.16 6.11
CA LEU A 33 -4.13 -0.65 5.04
C LEU A 33 -2.61 -0.71 5.14
N LEU A 34 -1.98 0.43 5.32
CA LEU A 34 -0.52 0.48 5.39
C LEU A 34 -0.01 -0.26 6.63
N PHE A 35 -0.71 -0.11 7.74
CA PHE A 35 -0.30 -0.78 8.97
C PHE A 35 -0.39 -2.29 8.79
N THR A 36 -1.47 -2.77 8.20
CA THR A 36 -1.66 -4.20 8.00
C THR A 36 -0.64 -4.74 7.01
N ALA A 37 -0.37 -3.99 5.96
CA ALA A 37 0.61 -4.42 4.97
C ALA A 37 1.99 -4.54 5.60
N ALA A 38 2.34 -3.59 6.47
CA ALA A 38 3.64 -3.67 7.15
C ALA A 38 3.70 -4.87 8.07
N ALA A 39 2.61 -5.19 8.74
CA ALA A 39 2.57 -6.36 9.61
C ALA A 39 2.72 -7.63 8.80
N LEU A 40 2.07 -7.71 7.64
CA LEU A 40 2.22 -8.86 6.79
C LEU A 40 3.65 -9.00 6.31
N ALA A 41 4.30 -7.90 5.97
CA ALA A 41 5.68 -7.96 5.52
C ALA A 41 6.56 -8.52 6.61
N ARG A 42 6.34 -8.09 7.85
CA ARG A 42 7.16 -8.58 8.94
C ARG A 42 6.93 -10.06 9.18
N GLN A 43 5.70 -10.52 9.03
CA GLN A 43 5.43 -11.93 9.20
C GLN A 43 6.12 -12.76 8.13
N ALA A 44 6.31 -12.17 6.95
CA ALA A 44 6.99 -12.86 5.87
C ALA A 44 8.49 -12.67 5.92
N GLY A 45 9.00 -11.95 6.89
CA GLY A 45 10.44 -11.73 6.98
C GLY A 45 10.95 -10.70 6.01
N VAL A 46 10.08 -9.78 5.59
CA VAL A 46 10.42 -8.79 4.60
C VAL A 46 10.36 -7.41 5.22
N ASP A 47 11.33 -6.56 4.90
CA ASP A 47 11.33 -5.18 5.36
C ASP A 47 10.37 -4.40 4.47
N PRO A 48 9.27 -3.88 5.03
CA PRO A 48 8.28 -3.22 4.18
C PRO A 48 8.80 -1.98 3.49
N GLU A 49 9.72 -1.26 4.11
CA GLU A 49 10.24 -0.07 3.48
C GLU A 49 11.10 -0.41 2.29
N GLN A 50 11.93 -1.43 2.43
CA GLN A 50 12.75 -1.85 1.32
C GLN A 50 11.90 -2.41 0.20
N ALA A 51 10.88 -3.16 0.54
CA ALA A 51 10.00 -3.72 -0.46
C ALA A 51 9.33 -2.60 -1.25
N LEU A 52 8.89 -1.55 -0.56
CA LEU A 52 8.27 -0.43 -1.22
C LEU A 52 9.25 0.32 -2.09
N GLN A 53 10.48 0.50 -1.61
CA GLN A 53 11.48 1.19 -2.40
C GLN A 53 11.76 0.44 -3.69
N LYS A 54 11.83 -0.88 -3.63
CA LYS A 54 12.07 -1.66 -4.82
C LYS A 54 10.89 -1.57 -5.78
N ARG A 55 9.68 -1.57 -5.24
CA ARG A 55 8.52 -1.45 -6.10
C ARG A 55 8.46 -0.07 -6.75
N ASN A 56 8.81 0.96 -6.00
CA ASN A 56 8.82 2.30 -6.54
C ASN A 56 9.85 2.43 -7.66
N ALA A 57 11.02 1.82 -7.47
CA ALA A 57 12.04 1.86 -8.49
C ALA A 57 11.57 1.17 -9.76
N ALA A 58 10.89 0.05 -9.59
CA ALA A 58 10.38 -0.68 -10.75
C ALA A 58 9.30 0.14 -11.46
N PHE A 59 8.46 0.80 -10.67
CA PHE A 59 7.42 1.63 -11.26
C PHE A 59 8.03 2.77 -12.06
N LEU A 60 9.05 3.41 -11.50
CA LEU A 60 9.71 4.50 -12.21
C LEU A 60 10.37 4.00 -13.47
N ALA A 61 10.99 2.84 -13.43
CA ALA A 61 11.62 2.28 -14.61
C ALA A 61 10.60 1.96 -15.68
N GLU A 62 9.46 1.42 -15.27
CA GLU A 62 8.42 1.09 -16.22
C GLU A 62 7.88 2.32 -16.90
N HIS A 63 7.83 3.41 -16.21
CA HIS A 63 7.23 4.61 -16.75
C HIS A 63 8.24 5.63 -17.21
N ALA A 64 9.50 5.30 -17.21
CA ALA A 64 10.52 6.27 -17.57
C ALA A 64 10.31 6.79 -18.98
N GLY A 65 10.00 5.93 -19.90
CA GLY A 65 9.80 6.34 -21.25
C GLY A 65 8.52 7.11 -21.45
N ARG A 66 7.53 6.82 -20.62
CA ARG A 66 6.27 7.49 -20.77
C ARG A 66 6.18 8.76 -20.03
N ALA A 67 7.00 8.93 -19.06
CA ALA A 67 6.97 10.13 -18.26
C ALA A 67 7.11 11.35 -19.11
N GLU A 68 7.91 11.27 -20.15
CA GLU A 68 8.07 12.37 -20.97
C GLU A 68 6.84 12.66 -21.69
N ASN A 69 6.10 11.69 -22.07
CA ASN A 69 4.89 11.95 -22.76
C ASN A 69 3.85 12.47 -21.86
N GLN A 70 3.84 12.01 -20.65
CA GLN A 70 2.84 12.44 -19.80
C GLN A 70 3.12 13.68 -19.29
N GLU A 71 4.13 14.07 -19.17
CA GLU A 71 4.45 15.22 -18.70
C GLU A 71 3.58 15.97 -18.19
N SER A 72 3.09 15.95 -17.74
CA SER A 72 2.17 16.65 -17.11
C SER A 72 2.47 17.59 -16.36
#